data_4dee09f91856805fc8f260d75aa53167
#
_entry.id   4dee09f91856805fc8f260d75aa53167
#
_cell.length_a   1.000
_cell.length_b   1.000
_cell.length_c   1.000
_cell.angle_alpha   90.00
_cell.angle_beta   90.00
_cell.angle_gamma   90.00
#
_symmetry.space_group_name_H-M   'P 1'
#
loop_
_entity.id
_entity.type
_entity.pdbx_description
1 polymer ?
#
loop_
_entity_poly.entity_id
_entity_poly.type
_entity_poly.pdbx_seq_one_letter_code
_entity_poly.pdbx_strand_id
1 'polypeptide(L)'
;MLTKKQINEIREHLEKAQNPLFFFDNDNDGLTSFLLLQRFIGRGKGVVVKKLPDVDISQYRKVDELKPDYIFILDKPEVSQKFIDKAKEDNLPIVWIDHHNVKAPEDKYVDYYNSFLEDGKGEPVSYLSYKIANQKKDIWIALIGCISDYYLPDFYEEFAKEYPELAKKDPKTPFDALYDSEIGRIARILDFSLKDTTTNVVNMMKFMMKVKGPMEILEENTTTQQILKRYTELNSHYQKLLDRARIGVKDKLLYFQYGGDLSLSYNLANQLKHEFHGKFVVVVYVNKDIANISIRGDNARDVTLEAIKDIEGATGGGHNKATGAKLNIDDLPKFKKRVEELVK
;
A
#
# COMPACT_ATOMS: atom_id res chain seq x y z
N MET A 1 -13.97 8.93 -8.33
CA MET A 1 -14.49 8.95 -6.93
C MET A 1 -15.82 8.20 -6.86
N LEU A 2 -16.07 7.47 -5.76
CA LEU A 2 -17.35 6.83 -5.55
C LEU A 2 -18.50 7.85 -5.43
N THR A 3 -19.67 7.47 -5.91
CA THR A 3 -20.88 8.29 -5.81
C THR A 3 -21.40 8.34 -4.37
N LYS A 4 -22.19 9.36 -4.03
CA LYS A 4 -22.84 9.44 -2.70
C LYS A 4 -23.71 8.21 -2.40
N LYS A 5 -24.32 7.62 -3.42
CA LYS A 5 -25.13 6.41 -3.30
C LYS A 5 -24.25 5.24 -2.84
N GLN A 6 -23.15 4.98 -3.53
CA GLN A 6 -22.21 3.91 -3.18
C GLN A 6 -21.61 4.08 -1.78
N ILE A 7 -21.24 5.31 -1.40
CA ILE A 7 -20.77 5.62 -0.04
C ILE A 7 -21.82 5.25 1.01
N ASN A 8 -23.09 5.55 0.76
CA ASN A 8 -24.17 5.20 1.69
C ASN A 8 -24.43 3.69 1.73
N GLU A 9 -24.39 3.01 0.60
CA GLU A 9 -24.51 1.55 0.52
C GLU A 9 -23.43 0.86 1.34
N ILE A 10 -22.15 1.29 1.20
CA ILE A 10 -21.05 0.74 1.99
C ILE A 10 -21.27 0.99 3.49
N ARG A 11 -21.75 2.17 3.89
CA ARG A 11 -22.09 2.46 5.29
C ARG A 11 -23.17 1.52 5.83
N GLU A 12 -24.20 1.26 5.05
CA GLU A 12 -25.26 0.32 5.43
C GLU A 12 -24.71 -1.10 5.68
N HIS A 13 -23.80 -1.58 4.83
CA HIS A 13 -23.12 -2.86 5.04
C HIS A 13 -22.31 -2.86 6.35
N LEU A 14 -21.52 -1.82 6.58
CA LEU A 14 -20.71 -1.67 7.79
C LEU A 14 -21.56 -1.64 9.06
N GLU A 15 -22.70 -0.93 9.03
CA GLU A 15 -23.62 -0.81 10.17
C GLU A 15 -24.37 -2.12 10.46
N LYS A 16 -24.72 -2.89 9.42
CA LYS A 16 -25.36 -4.22 9.54
C LYS A 16 -24.40 -5.27 10.10
N ALA A 17 -23.12 -5.24 9.72
CA ALA A 17 -22.13 -6.21 10.15
C ALA A 17 -21.88 -6.17 11.66
N GLN A 18 -22.05 -7.30 12.37
CA GLN A 18 -21.83 -7.39 13.82
C GLN A 18 -20.44 -7.92 14.18
N ASN A 19 -19.88 -8.81 13.34
CA ASN A 19 -18.53 -9.36 13.51
C ASN A 19 -17.80 -9.31 12.14
N PRO A 20 -17.58 -8.13 11.54
CA PRO A 20 -16.95 -8.05 10.21
C PRO A 20 -15.48 -8.47 10.25
N LEU A 21 -15.06 -9.12 9.17
CA LEU A 21 -13.67 -9.47 8.90
C LEU A 21 -13.17 -8.65 7.70
N PHE A 22 -12.10 -7.90 7.92
CA PHE A 22 -11.46 -7.08 6.90
C PHE A 22 -10.19 -7.76 6.41
N PHE A 23 -10.12 -8.12 5.12
CA PHE A 23 -8.88 -8.46 4.44
C PHE A 23 -8.36 -7.21 3.73
N PHE A 24 -7.08 -6.87 3.91
CA PHE A 24 -6.52 -5.66 3.32
C PHE A 24 -5.06 -5.86 2.87
N ASP A 25 -4.60 -5.02 1.95
CA ASP A 25 -3.23 -5.13 1.43
C ASP A 25 -2.17 -4.79 2.48
N ASN A 26 -0.96 -5.33 2.27
CA ASN A 26 0.15 -5.22 3.22
C ASN A 26 0.94 -3.92 3.04
N ASP A 27 0.23 -2.81 2.99
CA ASP A 27 0.80 -1.46 2.91
C ASP A 27 -0.03 -0.45 3.73
N ASN A 28 0.31 0.83 3.64
CA ASN A 28 -0.37 1.86 4.40
C ASN A 28 -1.77 2.17 3.87
N ASP A 29 -2.03 2.05 2.56
CA ASP A 29 -3.38 2.31 2.04
C ASP A 29 -4.36 1.26 2.56
N GLY A 30 -4.02 -0.03 2.44
CA GLY A 30 -4.81 -1.11 3.00
C GLY A 30 -4.97 -1.03 4.53
N LEU A 31 -3.85 -0.79 5.27
CA LEU A 31 -3.88 -0.68 6.72
C LEU A 31 -4.78 0.46 7.21
N THR A 32 -4.60 1.67 6.66
CA THR A 32 -5.36 2.84 7.11
C THR A 32 -6.81 2.79 6.69
N SER A 33 -7.11 2.16 5.56
CA SER A 33 -8.49 1.86 5.14
C SER A 33 -9.21 0.99 6.16
N PHE A 34 -8.57 -0.11 6.58
CA PHE A 34 -9.08 -0.96 7.65
C PHE A 34 -9.29 -0.16 8.95
N LEU A 35 -8.29 0.61 9.38
CA LEU A 35 -8.36 1.39 10.62
C LEU A 35 -9.51 2.40 10.60
N LEU A 36 -9.69 3.13 9.51
CA LEU A 36 -10.76 4.12 9.37
C LEU A 36 -12.15 3.49 9.48
N LEU A 37 -12.38 2.38 8.78
CA LEU A 37 -13.67 1.69 8.81
C LEU A 37 -13.93 1.00 10.15
N GLN A 38 -12.91 0.34 10.73
CA GLN A 38 -13.01 -0.31 12.03
C GLN A 38 -13.28 0.69 13.16
N ARG A 39 -12.58 1.84 13.15
CA ARG A 39 -12.78 2.91 14.15
C ARG A 39 -14.15 3.59 14.00
N PHE A 40 -14.68 3.66 12.78
CA PHE A 40 -16.03 4.16 12.52
C PHE A 40 -17.10 3.29 13.18
N ILE A 41 -17.05 1.97 12.99
CA ILE A 41 -18.06 1.05 13.51
C ILE A 41 -17.72 0.49 14.91
N GLY A 42 -16.49 0.68 15.40
CA GLY A 42 -16.02 0.26 16.73
C GLY A 42 -15.87 -1.25 16.92
N ARG A 43 -15.91 -2.04 15.84
CA ARG A 43 -15.85 -3.52 15.86
C ARG A 43 -15.20 -4.09 14.61
N GLY A 44 -14.96 -5.40 14.61
CA GLY A 44 -14.33 -6.12 13.50
C GLY A 44 -12.85 -6.41 13.69
N LYS A 45 -12.36 -7.36 12.90
CA LYS A 45 -10.96 -7.82 12.92
C LYS A 45 -10.32 -7.63 11.56
N GLY A 46 -9.03 -7.24 11.56
CA GLY A 46 -8.25 -7.08 10.35
C GLY A 46 -7.29 -8.24 10.11
N VAL A 47 -7.15 -8.64 8.86
CA VAL A 47 -6.18 -9.63 8.38
C VAL A 47 -5.39 -9.04 7.23
N VAL A 48 -4.09 -8.87 7.45
CA VAL A 48 -3.16 -8.40 6.41
C VAL A 48 -2.94 -9.50 5.38
N VAL A 49 -3.15 -9.22 4.11
CA VAL A 49 -2.91 -10.14 2.99
C VAL A 49 -1.56 -9.80 2.36
N LYS A 50 -0.53 -10.60 2.69
CA LYS A 50 0.84 -10.41 2.18
C LYS A 50 1.05 -10.94 0.76
N LYS A 51 0.13 -11.75 0.26
CA LYS A 51 0.19 -12.34 -1.07
C LYS A 51 -0.34 -11.35 -2.10
N LEU A 52 0.35 -11.24 -3.21
CA LEU A 52 -0.06 -10.45 -4.37
C LEU A 52 -0.26 -11.38 -5.57
N PRO A 53 -1.21 -11.06 -6.45
CA PRO A 53 -2.14 -9.92 -6.38
C PRO A 53 -3.41 -10.21 -5.58
N ASP A 54 -3.74 -11.46 -5.27
CA ASP A 54 -5.07 -11.92 -4.91
C ASP A 54 -5.29 -12.27 -3.42
N VAL A 55 -6.55 -12.19 -3.01
CA VAL A 55 -7.09 -12.89 -1.85
C VAL A 55 -7.49 -14.29 -2.29
N ASP A 56 -6.67 -15.29 -2.01
CA ASP A 56 -6.91 -16.65 -2.44
C ASP A 56 -7.62 -17.50 -1.38
N ILE A 57 -8.02 -18.71 -1.78
CA ILE A 57 -8.75 -19.65 -0.90
C ILE A 57 -7.98 -20.00 0.39
N SER A 58 -6.65 -19.89 0.42
CA SER A 58 -5.87 -20.15 1.64
C SER A 58 -6.17 -19.16 2.76
N GLN A 59 -6.66 -17.96 2.43
CA GLN A 59 -7.09 -16.95 3.41
C GLN A 59 -8.41 -17.35 4.09
N TYR A 60 -9.19 -18.24 3.48
CA TYR A 60 -10.49 -18.67 4.01
C TYR A 60 -10.39 -19.33 5.38
N ARG A 61 -9.24 -19.93 5.72
CA ARG A 61 -8.97 -20.41 7.08
C ARG A 61 -9.19 -19.36 8.16
N LYS A 62 -9.02 -18.06 7.84
CA LYS A 62 -9.28 -16.96 8.78
C LYS A 62 -10.78 -16.69 8.94
N VAL A 63 -11.56 -16.92 7.90
CA VAL A 63 -13.03 -16.92 7.98
C VAL A 63 -13.49 -18.04 8.92
N ASP A 64 -12.97 -19.27 8.76
CA ASP A 64 -13.28 -20.39 9.63
C ASP A 64 -12.89 -20.18 11.08
N GLU A 65 -11.72 -19.56 11.32
CA GLU A 65 -11.19 -19.25 12.65
C GLU A 65 -12.00 -18.17 13.38
N LEU A 66 -12.36 -17.10 12.65
CA LEU A 66 -12.91 -15.87 13.23
C LEU A 66 -14.44 -15.78 13.17
N LYS A 67 -15.08 -16.67 12.38
CA LYS A 67 -16.53 -16.77 12.19
C LYS A 67 -17.21 -15.41 11.99
N PRO A 68 -16.84 -14.65 10.94
CA PRO A 68 -17.47 -13.37 10.66
C PRO A 68 -18.90 -13.54 10.16
N ASP A 69 -19.67 -12.47 10.19
CA ASP A 69 -20.96 -12.33 9.54
C ASP A 69 -20.90 -11.51 8.23
N TYR A 70 -19.77 -10.81 8.02
CA TYR A 70 -19.47 -10.03 6.81
C TYR A 70 -17.98 -10.11 6.48
N ILE A 71 -17.66 -10.11 5.19
CA ILE A 71 -16.30 -10.01 4.67
C ILE A 71 -16.15 -8.67 3.95
N PHE A 72 -15.16 -7.86 4.37
CA PHE A 72 -14.73 -6.67 3.65
C PHE A 72 -13.35 -6.91 3.07
N ILE A 73 -13.16 -6.58 1.79
CA ILE A 73 -11.87 -6.68 1.09
C ILE A 73 -11.48 -5.26 0.69
N LEU A 74 -10.30 -4.82 1.10
CA LEU A 74 -9.83 -3.45 0.96
C LEU A 74 -8.51 -3.42 0.20
N ASP A 75 -8.45 -2.62 -0.85
CA ASP A 75 -7.20 -2.34 -1.55
C ASP A 75 -6.53 -3.61 -2.11
N LYS A 76 -7.31 -4.47 -2.76
CA LYS A 76 -6.81 -5.67 -3.42
C LYS A 76 -7.31 -5.72 -4.86
N PRO A 77 -6.40 -5.86 -5.86
CA PRO A 77 -6.79 -5.86 -7.26
C PRO A 77 -7.52 -7.15 -7.69
N GLU A 78 -7.33 -8.24 -6.96
CA GLU A 78 -7.90 -9.54 -7.33
C GLU A 78 -8.41 -10.31 -6.11
N VAL A 79 -9.51 -11.05 -6.30
CA VAL A 79 -10.04 -12.03 -5.36
C VAL A 79 -10.32 -13.31 -6.14
N SER A 80 -9.79 -14.43 -5.68
CA SER A 80 -9.95 -15.70 -6.41
C SER A 80 -11.41 -16.16 -6.41
N GLN A 81 -11.89 -16.69 -7.53
CA GLN A 81 -13.26 -17.22 -7.64
C GLN A 81 -13.54 -18.27 -6.57
N LYS A 82 -12.57 -19.13 -6.25
CA LYS A 82 -12.71 -20.14 -5.19
C LYS A 82 -12.99 -19.55 -3.82
N PHE A 83 -12.42 -18.37 -3.51
CA PHE A 83 -12.72 -17.66 -2.27
C PHE A 83 -14.17 -17.14 -2.27
N ILE A 84 -14.59 -16.55 -3.40
CA ILE A 84 -15.96 -16.04 -3.58
C ILE A 84 -16.98 -17.18 -3.50
N ASP A 85 -16.74 -18.29 -4.20
CA ASP A 85 -17.61 -19.45 -4.20
C ASP A 85 -17.81 -20.01 -2.78
N LYS A 86 -16.71 -20.08 -2.02
CA LYS A 86 -16.77 -20.57 -0.64
C LYS A 86 -17.53 -19.62 0.29
N ALA A 87 -17.36 -18.32 0.15
CA ALA A 87 -18.14 -17.33 0.91
C ALA A 87 -19.64 -17.42 0.59
N LYS A 88 -19.96 -17.65 -0.68
CA LYS A 88 -21.34 -17.86 -1.16
C LYS A 88 -21.97 -19.13 -0.60
N GLU A 89 -21.23 -20.25 -0.56
CA GLU A 89 -21.68 -21.48 0.11
C GLU A 89 -22.02 -21.27 1.57
N ASP A 90 -21.22 -20.46 2.28
CA ASP A 90 -21.39 -20.15 3.70
C ASP A 90 -22.35 -18.95 3.94
N ASN A 91 -22.97 -18.40 2.87
CA ASN A 91 -23.86 -17.23 2.90
C ASN A 91 -23.23 -15.99 3.56
N LEU A 92 -21.94 -15.75 3.33
CA LEU A 92 -21.19 -14.62 3.87
C LEU A 92 -21.12 -13.49 2.84
N PRO A 93 -21.78 -12.34 3.04
CA PRO A 93 -21.69 -11.19 2.14
C PRO A 93 -20.25 -10.70 2.00
N ILE A 94 -19.86 -10.35 0.77
CA ILE A 94 -18.57 -9.75 0.43
C ILE A 94 -18.78 -8.32 -0.07
N VAL A 95 -18.15 -7.37 0.62
CA VAL A 95 -18.02 -5.98 0.19
C VAL A 95 -16.56 -5.72 -0.18
N TRP A 96 -16.29 -5.39 -1.43
CA TRP A 96 -14.94 -5.19 -1.93
C TRP A 96 -14.75 -3.75 -2.41
N ILE A 97 -13.84 -3.01 -1.76
CA ILE A 97 -13.52 -1.61 -2.04
C ILE A 97 -12.09 -1.54 -2.57
N ASP A 98 -11.95 -1.01 -3.78
CA ASP A 98 -10.68 -1.00 -4.52
C ASP A 98 -10.52 0.28 -5.35
N HIS A 99 -9.32 0.50 -5.89
CA HIS A 99 -9.00 1.62 -6.76
C HIS A 99 -8.10 1.25 -7.95
N HIS A 100 -7.73 -0.02 -8.06
CA HIS A 100 -6.85 -0.50 -9.12
C HIS A 100 -7.55 -0.50 -10.50
N ASN A 101 -6.75 -0.30 -11.55
CA ASN A 101 -7.22 -0.43 -12.94
C ASN A 101 -7.31 -1.90 -13.35
N VAL A 102 -8.35 -2.56 -12.88
CA VAL A 102 -8.64 -3.97 -13.13
C VAL A 102 -10.08 -4.15 -13.58
N LYS A 103 -10.38 -5.29 -14.19
CA LYS A 103 -11.76 -5.63 -14.57
C LYS A 103 -12.59 -5.92 -13.31
N ALA A 104 -13.81 -5.38 -13.28
CA ALA A 104 -14.76 -5.73 -12.21
C ALA A 104 -15.04 -7.24 -12.17
N PRO A 105 -15.29 -7.82 -10.98
CA PRO A 105 -15.71 -9.21 -10.88
C PRO A 105 -17.02 -9.45 -11.63
N GLU A 106 -17.14 -10.61 -12.27
CA GLU A 106 -18.37 -11.00 -12.99
C GLU A 106 -19.45 -11.54 -12.04
N ASP A 107 -19.04 -12.01 -10.86
CA ASP A 107 -19.95 -12.57 -9.86
C ASP A 107 -20.73 -11.47 -9.14
N LYS A 108 -22.05 -11.46 -9.33
CA LYS A 108 -22.97 -10.51 -8.71
C LYS A 108 -23.18 -10.71 -7.21
N TYR A 109 -22.58 -11.73 -6.63
CA TYR A 109 -22.62 -11.97 -5.20
C TYR A 109 -21.73 -10.98 -4.42
N VAL A 110 -20.76 -10.37 -5.10
CA VAL A 110 -19.82 -9.41 -4.53
C VAL A 110 -20.31 -7.98 -4.77
N ASP A 111 -20.49 -7.23 -3.70
CA ASP A 111 -20.71 -5.79 -3.77
C ASP A 111 -19.35 -5.09 -4.00
N TYR A 112 -19.04 -4.81 -5.27
CA TYR A 112 -17.76 -4.26 -5.71
C TYR A 112 -17.83 -2.75 -5.94
N TYR A 113 -16.95 -2.00 -5.28
CA TYR A 113 -16.84 -0.56 -5.38
C TYR A 113 -15.41 -0.18 -5.74
N ASN A 114 -15.20 0.41 -6.90
CA ASN A 114 -13.89 0.79 -7.41
C ASN A 114 -13.91 2.20 -7.98
N SER A 115 -13.11 3.11 -7.38
CA SER A 115 -13.08 4.51 -7.79
C SER A 115 -12.49 4.71 -9.19
N PHE A 116 -11.54 3.87 -9.62
CA PHE A 116 -10.95 3.95 -10.95
C PHE A 116 -11.99 3.68 -12.04
N LEU A 117 -12.88 2.72 -11.84
CA LEU A 117 -13.92 2.39 -12.81
C LEU A 117 -14.99 3.48 -12.93
N GLU A 118 -15.15 4.34 -11.93
CA GLU A 118 -16.12 5.42 -11.94
C GLU A 118 -15.64 6.63 -12.77
N ASP A 119 -14.38 7.05 -12.61
CA ASP A 119 -13.88 8.28 -13.23
C ASP A 119 -12.46 8.19 -13.82
N GLY A 120 -11.83 7.03 -13.78
CA GLY A 120 -10.48 6.79 -14.31
C GLY A 120 -9.34 7.37 -13.49
N LYS A 121 -9.59 7.90 -12.29
CA LYS A 121 -8.56 8.52 -11.44
C LYS A 121 -7.99 7.58 -10.38
N GLY A 122 -8.85 6.74 -9.78
CA GLY A 122 -8.43 5.74 -8.80
C GLY A 122 -7.93 6.37 -7.50
N GLU A 123 -8.80 7.08 -6.76
CA GLU A 123 -8.44 7.59 -5.44
C GLU A 123 -8.15 6.43 -4.49
N PRO A 124 -7.11 6.51 -3.62
CA PRO A 124 -6.73 5.47 -2.67
C PRO A 124 -7.90 4.99 -1.79
N VAL A 125 -7.88 3.74 -1.39
CA VAL A 125 -8.95 3.17 -0.57
C VAL A 125 -9.01 3.84 0.80
N SER A 126 -7.90 4.34 1.34
CA SER A 126 -7.87 5.19 2.54
C SER A 126 -8.64 6.50 2.38
N TYR A 127 -8.53 7.15 1.21
CA TYR A 127 -9.35 8.32 0.91
C TYR A 127 -10.84 7.97 0.87
N LEU A 128 -11.21 6.89 0.19
CA LEU A 128 -12.59 6.41 0.12
C LEU A 128 -13.12 6.07 1.52
N SER A 129 -12.34 5.34 2.31
CA SER A 129 -12.67 4.95 3.68
C SER A 129 -12.87 6.16 4.60
N TYR A 130 -12.07 7.22 4.44
CA TYR A 130 -12.27 8.47 5.16
C TYR A 130 -13.60 9.17 4.80
N LYS A 131 -13.92 9.24 3.49
CA LYS A 131 -15.21 9.78 3.04
C LYS A 131 -16.40 8.91 3.52
N ILE A 132 -16.23 7.60 3.59
CA ILE A 132 -17.23 6.67 4.15
C ILE A 132 -17.37 6.89 5.65
N ALA A 133 -16.31 6.86 6.43
CA ALA A 133 -16.35 7.03 7.88
C ALA A 133 -16.78 8.44 8.31
N ASN A 134 -16.36 9.46 7.57
CA ASN A 134 -16.64 10.88 7.83
C ASN A 134 -16.31 11.31 9.28
N GLN A 135 -15.18 10.85 9.83
CA GLN A 135 -14.72 11.17 11.18
C GLN A 135 -13.48 12.06 11.14
N LYS A 136 -13.68 13.37 11.37
CA LYS A 136 -12.60 14.38 11.29
C LYS A 136 -11.39 14.06 12.18
N LYS A 137 -11.61 13.51 13.38
CA LYS A 137 -10.53 13.10 14.32
C LYS A 137 -9.51 12.12 13.72
N ASP A 138 -9.88 11.40 12.67
CA ASP A 138 -9.06 10.39 12.00
C ASP A 138 -8.45 10.87 10.67
N ILE A 139 -8.51 12.19 10.41
CA ILE A 139 -7.96 12.83 9.20
C ILE A 139 -6.47 12.47 8.96
N TRP A 140 -5.70 12.37 10.03
CA TRP A 140 -4.28 12.02 9.97
C TRP A 140 -4.04 10.56 9.56
N ILE A 141 -4.94 9.63 9.94
CA ILE A 141 -4.89 8.21 9.50
C ILE A 141 -5.13 8.15 7.99
N ALA A 142 -6.16 8.87 7.53
CA ALA A 142 -6.48 8.95 6.10
C ALA A 142 -5.32 9.54 5.31
N LEU A 143 -4.70 10.63 5.81
CA LEU A 143 -3.58 11.26 5.14
C LEU A 143 -2.38 10.32 5.00
N ILE A 144 -2.07 9.51 6.03
CA ILE A 144 -0.98 8.52 5.96
C ILE A 144 -1.18 7.56 4.78
N GLY A 145 -2.38 7.00 4.61
CA GLY A 145 -2.68 6.12 3.48
C GLY A 145 -2.55 6.85 2.15
N CYS A 146 -3.21 8.00 2.03
CA CYS A 146 -3.20 8.79 0.79
C CYS A 146 -1.79 9.14 0.30
N ILE A 147 -0.92 9.70 1.18
CA ILE A 147 0.44 10.07 0.76
C ILE A 147 1.34 8.86 0.49
N SER A 148 1.06 7.72 1.13
CA SER A 148 1.79 6.47 0.87
C SER A 148 1.45 5.88 -0.49
N ASP A 149 0.23 6.10 -0.97
CA ASP A 149 -0.23 5.73 -2.31
C ASP A 149 -0.17 6.91 -3.31
N TYR A 150 0.73 7.87 -3.05
CA TYR A 150 1.03 9.01 -3.94
C TYR A 150 -0.13 9.91 -4.29
N TYR A 151 -1.08 10.03 -3.40
CA TYR A 151 -2.24 10.89 -3.54
C TYR A 151 -2.20 12.04 -2.52
N LEU A 152 -2.27 13.28 -2.99
CA LEU A 152 -2.40 14.47 -2.13
C LEU A 152 -3.90 14.80 -2.03
N PRO A 153 -4.55 14.51 -0.88
CA PRO A 153 -5.99 14.66 -0.77
C PRO A 153 -6.45 16.11 -0.62
N ASP A 154 -7.69 16.39 -0.97
CA ASP A 154 -8.36 17.69 -0.86
C ASP A 154 -8.43 18.23 0.57
N PHE A 155 -8.34 17.35 1.57
CA PHE A 155 -8.33 17.72 2.98
C PHE A 155 -6.92 17.98 3.56
N TYR A 156 -5.87 18.01 2.75
CA TYR A 156 -4.50 18.24 3.25
C TYR A 156 -4.36 19.56 4.02
N GLU A 157 -4.98 20.64 3.53
CA GLU A 157 -4.94 21.94 4.21
C GLU A 157 -5.67 21.91 5.57
N GLU A 158 -6.77 21.15 5.69
CA GLU A 158 -7.47 20.94 6.96
C GLU A 158 -6.55 20.23 7.96
N PHE A 159 -5.87 19.17 7.54
CA PHE A 159 -4.87 18.49 8.35
C PHE A 159 -3.71 19.42 8.76
N ALA A 160 -3.17 20.20 7.83
CA ALA A 160 -2.06 21.10 8.11
C ALA A 160 -2.41 22.24 9.09
N LYS A 161 -3.68 22.63 9.18
CA LYS A 161 -4.18 23.58 10.19
C LYS A 161 -4.30 22.92 11.56
N GLU A 162 -4.71 21.65 11.62
CA GLU A 162 -4.89 20.91 12.89
C GLU A 162 -3.55 20.42 13.46
N TYR A 163 -2.61 20.04 12.58
CA TYR A 163 -1.28 19.47 12.95
C TYR A 163 -0.16 20.19 12.20
N PRO A 164 0.06 21.50 12.43
CA PRO A 164 1.05 22.27 11.67
C PRO A 164 2.49 21.78 11.86
N GLU A 165 2.80 21.17 13.01
CA GLU A 165 4.11 20.60 13.31
C GLU A 165 4.40 19.29 12.58
N LEU A 166 3.35 18.61 12.12
CA LEU A 166 3.48 17.35 11.38
C LEU A 166 3.41 17.53 9.86
N ALA A 167 2.84 18.64 9.41
CA ALA A 167 2.59 18.90 8.00
C ALA A 167 3.80 19.52 7.29
N LYS A 168 4.02 19.14 6.04
CA LYS A 168 4.84 19.93 5.11
C LYS A 168 4.07 21.18 4.70
N LYS A 169 4.67 22.35 4.85
CA LYS A 169 4.07 23.58 4.35
C LYS A 169 4.08 23.58 2.81
N ASP A 170 2.92 23.78 2.21
CA ASP A 170 2.73 23.95 0.77
C ASP A 170 3.37 22.83 -0.09
N PRO A 171 3.02 21.54 0.13
CA PRO A 171 3.55 20.45 -0.66
C PRO A 171 3.09 20.55 -2.11
N LYS A 172 3.99 20.36 -3.05
CA LYS A 172 3.67 20.37 -4.50
C LYS A 172 3.31 18.98 -5.01
N THR A 173 3.79 17.97 -4.31
CA THR A 173 3.56 16.56 -4.64
C THR A 173 3.27 15.75 -3.37
N PRO A 174 2.62 14.58 -3.48
CA PRO A 174 2.47 13.66 -2.35
C PRO A 174 3.82 13.24 -1.75
N PHE A 175 4.87 13.17 -2.57
CA PHE A 175 6.23 12.86 -2.12
C PHE A 175 6.79 13.89 -1.13
N ASP A 176 6.47 15.18 -1.32
CA ASP A 176 6.93 16.23 -0.40
C ASP A 176 6.30 16.01 0.98
N ALA A 177 5.02 15.62 1.04
CA ALA A 177 4.37 15.26 2.28
C ALA A 177 4.93 13.96 2.87
N LEU A 178 5.27 12.95 2.05
CA LEU A 178 5.75 11.65 2.51
C LEU A 178 7.22 11.70 3.01
N TYR A 179 8.08 12.45 2.34
CA TYR A 179 9.53 12.43 2.63
C TYR A 179 10.04 13.62 3.42
N ASP A 180 9.36 14.78 3.33
CA ASP A 180 9.83 16.03 3.93
C ASP A 180 8.94 16.51 5.11
N SER A 181 8.21 15.61 5.76
CA SER A 181 7.33 15.94 6.88
C SER A 181 7.32 14.90 7.99
N GLU A 182 6.88 15.29 9.20
CA GLU A 182 6.74 14.35 10.32
C GLU A 182 5.56 13.38 10.12
N ILE A 183 4.46 13.78 9.48
CA ILE A 183 3.40 12.81 9.16
C ILE A 183 3.91 11.74 8.18
N GLY A 184 4.78 12.10 7.25
CA GLY A 184 5.46 11.14 6.39
C GLY A 184 6.44 10.23 7.14
N ARG A 185 7.08 10.73 8.22
CA ARG A 185 7.85 9.87 9.14
C ARG A 185 6.96 8.85 9.83
N ILE A 186 5.77 9.27 10.32
CA ILE A 186 4.79 8.34 10.90
C ILE A 186 4.32 7.31 9.88
N ALA A 187 4.06 7.72 8.64
CA ALA A 187 3.73 6.81 7.56
C ALA A 187 4.82 5.73 7.36
N ARG A 188 6.10 6.10 7.36
CA ARG A 188 7.22 5.14 7.27
C ARG A 188 7.34 4.25 8.50
N ILE A 189 7.03 4.75 9.70
CA ILE A 189 7.00 3.93 10.92
C ILE A 189 5.97 2.80 10.76
N LEU A 190 4.77 3.10 10.28
CA LEU A 190 3.72 2.11 10.09
C LEU A 190 4.05 1.13 8.96
N ASP A 191 4.55 1.63 7.82
CA ASP A 191 4.96 0.78 6.69
C ASP A 191 6.07 -0.21 7.10
N PHE A 192 7.06 0.22 7.87
CA PHE A 192 8.11 -0.68 8.37
C PHE A 192 7.60 -1.64 9.44
N SER A 193 6.59 -1.24 10.21
CA SER A 193 5.94 -2.12 11.20
C SER A 193 5.14 -3.24 10.53
N LEU A 194 4.58 -3.03 9.36
CA LEU A 194 3.92 -4.08 8.55
C LEU A 194 4.91 -5.17 8.09
N LYS A 195 6.22 -4.87 8.05
CA LYS A 195 7.31 -5.78 7.68
C LYS A 195 7.86 -6.58 8.88
N ASP A 196 7.13 -6.60 9.98
CA ASP A 196 7.47 -7.35 11.20
C ASP A 196 6.75 -8.71 11.26
N THR A 197 6.95 -9.44 12.36
CA THR A 197 6.24 -10.69 12.64
C THR A 197 4.73 -10.47 12.74
N THR A 198 3.94 -11.49 12.43
CA THR A 198 2.48 -11.39 12.49
C THR A 198 1.98 -10.93 13.86
N THR A 199 2.59 -11.40 14.95
CA THR A 199 2.23 -10.98 16.32
C THR A 199 2.43 -9.49 16.53
N ASN A 200 3.57 -8.94 16.09
CA ASN A 200 3.89 -7.52 16.25
C ASN A 200 2.97 -6.65 15.37
N VAL A 201 2.67 -7.09 14.14
CA VAL A 201 1.70 -6.42 13.26
C VAL A 201 0.32 -6.37 13.91
N VAL A 202 -0.17 -7.48 14.49
CA VAL A 202 -1.45 -7.51 15.19
C VAL A 202 -1.45 -6.59 16.42
N ASN A 203 -0.36 -6.53 17.16
CA ASN A 203 -0.24 -5.63 18.32
C ASN A 203 -0.22 -4.16 17.88
N MET A 204 0.49 -3.83 16.81
CA MET A 204 0.48 -2.50 16.21
C MET A 204 -0.94 -2.12 15.77
N MET A 205 -1.66 -2.98 15.07
CA MET A 205 -3.05 -2.73 14.68
C MET A 205 -3.95 -2.48 15.89
N LYS A 206 -3.83 -3.29 16.96
CA LYS A 206 -4.61 -3.11 18.20
C LYS A 206 -4.34 -1.76 18.88
N PHE A 207 -3.10 -1.28 18.82
CA PHE A 207 -2.73 0.05 19.28
C PHE A 207 -3.38 1.11 18.40
N MET A 208 -3.22 1.00 17.07
CA MET A 208 -3.74 1.95 16.10
C MET A 208 -5.28 2.07 16.11
N MET A 209 -6.01 1.01 16.46
CA MET A 209 -7.45 1.07 16.65
C MET A 209 -7.87 1.98 17.83
N LYS A 210 -6.98 2.26 18.78
CA LYS A 210 -7.29 2.97 20.04
C LYS A 210 -6.57 4.31 20.17
N VAL A 211 -5.50 4.54 19.44
CA VAL A 211 -4.69 5.77 19.48
C VAL A 211 -5.58 6.99 19.20
N LYS A 212 -5.39 8.07 19.96
CA LYS A 212 -6.22 9.28 19.86
C LYS A 212 -5.67 10.29 18.88
N GLY A 213 -4.35 10.31 18.70
CA GLY A 213 -3.70 11.27 17.80
C GLY A 213 -2.34 10.80 17.32
N PRO A 214 -1.80 11.44 16.27
CA PRO A 214 -0.55 11.02 15.62
C PRO A 214 0.68 11.12 16.52
N MET A 215 0.68 12.04 17.49
CA MET A 215 1.83 12.25 18.39
C MET A 215 2.08 11.04 19.30
N GLU A 216 1.03 10.31 19.70
CA GLU A 216 1.16 9.11 20.54
C GLU A 216 2.03 8.01 19.89
N ILE A 217 2.14 7.99 18.55
CA ILE A 217 2.99 7.04 17.84
C ILE A 217 4.47 7.36 18.04
N LEU A 218 4.80 8.63 18.24
CA LEU A 218 6.17 9.12 18.42
C LEU A 218 6.63 9.07 19.88
N GLU A 219 5.71 8.90 20.83
CA GLU A 219 6.00 8.80 22.25
C GLU A 219 6.52 7.40 22.59
N GLU A 220 7.66 7.33 23.28
CA GLU A 220 8.18 6.05 23.78
C GLU A 220 7.42 5.59 25.03
N ASN A 221 6.67 4.52 24.87
CA ASN A 221 5.99 3.83 25.96
C ASN A 221 6.00 2.31 25.71
N THR A 222 5.48 1.53 26.63
CA THR A 222 5.50 0.05 26.54
C THR A 222 4.82 -0.49 25.27
N THR A 223 3.85 0.23 24.71
CA THR A 223 3.13 -0.20 23.51
C THR A 223 3.84 0.21 22.23
N THR A 224 4.37 1.44 22.18
CA THR A 224 5.05 1.99 20.99
C THR A 224 6.51 1.55 20.89
N GLN A 225 7.12 1.14 21.98
CA GLN A 225 8.53 0.73 22.02
C GLN A 225 8.88 -0.33 20.97
N GLN A 226 8.02 -1.34 20.79
CA GLN A 226 8.28 -2.38 19.78
C GLN A 226 8.16 -1.82 18.36
N ILE A 227 7.18 -0.95 18.11
CA ILE A 227 6.97 -0.28 16.81
C ILE A 227 8.18 0.58 16.46
N LEU A 228 8.61 1.43 17.40
CA LEU A 228 9.74 2.35 17.22
C LEU A 228 11.08 1.62 17.10
N LYS A 229 11.27 0.54 17.88
CA LYS A 229 12.46 -0.32 17.76
C LYS A 229 12.55 -0.92 16.35
N ARG A 230 11.48 -1.52 15.86
CA ARG A 230 11.43 -2.11 14.50
C ARG A 230 11.69 -1.07 13.43
N TYR A 231 11.06 0.11 13.56
CA TYR A 231 11.34 1.23 12.66
C TYR A 231 12.82 1.62 12.68
N THR A 232 13.44 1.80 13.85
CA THR A 232 14.84 2.22 13.96
C THR A 232 15.79 1.22 13.31
N GLU A 233 15.58 -0.09 13.54
CA GLU A 233 16.36 -1.15 12.91
C GLU A 233 16.26 -1.11 11.38
N LEU A 234 15.05 -1.10 10.83
CA LEU A 234 14.83 -1.09 9.40
C LEU A 234 15.26 0.23 8.76
N ASN A 235 14.99 1.36 9.40
CA ASN A 235 15.39 2.66 8.88
C ASN A 235 16.91 2.82 8.84
N SER A 236 17.64 2.31 9.83
CA SER A 236 19.12 2.31 9.78
C SER A 236 19.64 1.53 8.55
N HIS A 237 19.07 0.36 8.28
CA HIS A 237 19.43 -0.40 7.08
C HIS A 237 19.01 0.32 5.79
N TYR A 238 17.81 0.86 5.77
CA TYR A 238 17.24 1.61 4.65
C TYR A 238 18.11 2.82 4.27
N GLN A 239 18.54 3.63 5.25
CA GLN A 239 19.41 4.79 5.00
C GLN A 239 20.75 4.37 4.39
N LYS A 240 21.38 3.29 4.88
CA LYS A 240 22.63 2.76 4.29
C LYS A 240 22.44 2.34 2.82
N LEU A 241 21.29 1.77 2.47
CA LEU A 241 20.97 1.43 1.08
C LEU A 241 20.77 2.68 0.23
N LEU A 242 20.08 3.70 0.74
CA LEU A 242 19.91 4.98 0.06
C LEU A 242 21.25 5.65 -0.21
N ASP A 243 22.14 5.72 0.78
CA ASP A 243 23.47 6.34 0.62
C ASP A 243 24.28 5.62 -0.48
N ARG A 244 24.22 4.30 -0.51
CA ARG A 244 24.87 3.52 -1.58
C ARG A 244 24.23 3.77 -2.96
N ALA A 245 22.89 3.88 -3.02
CA ALA A 245 22.18 4.12 -4.28
C ALA A 245 22.48 5.51 -4.84
N ARG A 246 22.61 6.53 -3.98
CA ARG A 246 22.96 7.91 -4.36
C ARG A 246 24.31 8.04 -5.05
N ILE A 247 25.29 7.18 -4.69
CA ILE A 247 26.63 7.16 -5.35
C ILE A 247 26.54 6.67 -6.79
N GLY A 248 25.56 5.80 -7.11
CA GLY A 248 25.40 5.17 -8.41
C GLY A 248 24.65 5.99 -9.47
N VAL A 249 24.33 7.25 -9.18
CA VAL A 249 23.57 8.11 -10.11
C VAL A 249 24.42 8.47 -11.33
N LYS A 250 23.99 8.02 -12.52
CA LYS A 250 24.62 8.39 -13.81
C LYS A 250 23.53 8.82 -14.80
N ASP A 251 23.81 9.83 -15.58
CA ASP A 251 22.96 10.33 -16.68
C ASP A 251 21.43 10.34 -16.36
N LYS A 252 20.60 9.76 -17.22
CA LYS A 252 19.14 9.69 -17.06
C LYS A 252 18.67 8.52 -16.21
N LEU A 253 19.48 7.46 -16.04
CA LEU A 253 19.12 6.23 -15.33
C LEU A 253 19.84 6.14 -13.98
N LEU A 254 19.08 5.93 -12.91
CA LEU A 254 19.59 5.45 -11.64
C LEU A 254 19.28 3.96 -11.54
N TYR A 255 20.31 3.13 -11.59
CA TYR A 255 20.20 1.68 -11.44
C TYR A 255 20.91 1.24 -10.17
N PHE A 256 20.17 0.68 -9.22
CA PHE A 256 20.69 0.22 -7.94
C PHE A 256 20.28 -1.23 -7.67
N GLN A 257 21.25 -2.06 -7.30
CA GLN A 257 21.04 -3.46 -6.96
C GLN A 257 21.55 -3.76 -5.57
N TYR A 258 20.77 -4.52 -4.80
CA TYR A 258 21.15 -4.99 -3.47
C TYR A 258 20.53 -6.36 -3.19
N GLY A 259 21.06 -7.05 -2.16
CA GLY A 259 20.51 -8.29 -1.63
C GLY A 259 20.32 -8.18 -0.12
N GLY A 260 19.70 -9.18 0.49
CA GLY A 260 19.44 -9.26 1.92
C GLY A 260 18.16 -10.05 2.24
N ASP A 261 17.76 -10.03 3.50
CA ASP A 261 16.63 -10.84 3.98
C ASP A 261 15.26 -10.16 3.76
N LEU A 262 15.25 -8.84 3.50
CA LEU A 262 14.02 -8.08 3.35
C LEU A 262 14.06 -7.17 2.12
N SER A 263 12.99 -7.19 1.33
CA SER A 263 12.80 -6.27 0.22
C SER A 263 12.36 -4.89 0.72
N LEU A 264 13.14 -3.87 0.35
CA LEU A 264 12.84 -2.44 0.51
C LEU A 264 12.86 -1.73 -0.85
N SER A 265 12.81 -2.49 -1.96
CA SER A 265 12.96 -1.95 -3.32
C SER A 265 11.89 -0.93 -3.68
N TYR A 266 10.65 -1.17 -3.24
CA TYR A 266 9.53 -0.25 -3.43
C TYR A 266 9.81 1.11 -2.75
N ASN A 267 10.17 1.08 -1.47
CA ASN A 267 10.45 2.29 -0.68
C ASN A 267 11.65 3.07 -1.24
N LEU A 268 12.74 2.33 -1.57
CA LEU A 268 13.94 2.92 -2.16
C LEU A 268 13.65 3.59 -3.51
N ALA A 269 12.94 2.89 -4.40
CA ALA A 269 12.62 3.42 -5.73
C ALA A 269 11.80 4.72 -5.65
N ASN A 270 10.86 4.79 -4.71
CA ASN A 270 10.02 5.96 -4.51
C ASN A 270 10.81 7.14 -3.94
N GLN A 271 11.60 6.94 -2.90
CA GLN A 271 12.40 8.03 -2.32
C GLN A 271 13.48 8.49 -3.30
N LEU A 272 14.15 7.59 -4.00
CA LEU A 272 15.13 7.97 -5.02
C LEU A 272 14.48 8.73 -6.18
N LYS A 273 13.24 8.39 -6.57
CA LYS A 273 12.50 9.16 -7.58
C LYS A 273 12.14 10.57 -7.08
N HIS A 274 11.83 10.72 -5.80
CA HIS A 274 11.62 12.04 -5.18
C HIS A 274 12.92 12.85 -5.12
N GLU A 275 14.03 12.26 -4.70
CA GLU A 275 15.31 12.97 -4.57
C GLU A 275 15.92 13.33 -5.94
N PHE A 276 15.74 12.47 -6.94
CA PHE A 276 16.31 12.63 -8.27
C PHE A 276 15.23 12.91 -9.32
N HIS A 277 14.65 14.10 -9.26
CA HIS A 277 13.65 14.55 -10.25
C HIS A 277 14.19 14.42 -11.68
N GLY A 278 13.36 13.91 -12.57
CA GLY A 278 13.72 13.69 -13.99
C GLY A 278 14.53 12.42 -14.28
N LYS A 279 15.01 11.69 -13.27
CA LYS A 279 15.67 10.39 -13.47
C LYS A 279 14.67 9.26 -13.63
N PHE A 280 15.05 8.26 -14.42
CA PHE A 280 14.41 6.96 -14.43
C PHE A 280 15.10 6.08 -13.37
N VAL A 281 14.34 5.53 -12.44
CA VAL A 281 14.86 4.81 -11.28
C VAL A 281 14.52 3.34 -11.36
N VAL A 282 15.52 2.49 -11.23
CA VAL A 282 15.41 1.03 -11.19
C VAL A 282 16.10 0.53 -9.93
N VAL A 283 15.35 -0.06 -9.05
CA VAL A 283 15.87 -0.69 -7.83
C VAL A 283 15.61 -2.19 -7.88
N VAL A 284 16.68 -2.97 -7.85
CA VAL A 284 16.67 -4.43 -7.93
C VAL A 284 16.97 -5.02 -6.55
N TYR A 285 16.06 -5.79 -6.03
CA TYR A 285 16.26 -6.62 -4.84
C TYR A 285 16.47 -8.07 -5.27
N VAL A 286 17.62 -8.63 -4.90
CA VAL A 286 17.99 -10.02 -5.19
C VAL A 286 17.78 -10.87 -3.95
N ASN A 287 17.01 -11.94 -4.09
CA ASN A 287 16.84 -12.96 -3.07
C ASN A 287 16.98 -14.35 -3.73
N LYS A 288 18.06 -15.04 -3.40
CA LYS A 288 18.46 -16.29 -4.07
C LYS A 288 18.52 -16.09 -5.59
N ASP A 289 17.78 -16.89 -6.34
CA ASP A 289 17.78 -16.89 -7.80
C ASP A 289 16.78 -15.91 -8.42
N ILE A 290 16.09 -15.11 -7.59
CA ILE A 290 15.03 -14.20 -8.04
C ILE A 290 15.44 -12.75 -7.84
N ALA A 291 15.27 -11.96 -8.89
CA ALA A 291 15.34 -10.51 -8.88
C ALA A 291 13.92 -9.91 -8.86
N ASN A 292 13.59 -9.16 -7.81
CA ASN A 292 12.38 -8.35 -7.71
C ASN A 292 12.75 -6.90 -7.96
N ILE A 293 12.11 -6.27 -8.91
CA ILE A 293 12.50 -4.97 -9.46
C ILE A 293 11.40 -3.96 -9.24
N SER A 294 11.74 -2.80 -8.71
CA SER A 294 10.85 -1.64 -8.60
C SER A 294 11.34 -0.54 -9.54
N ILE A 295 10.46 -0.05 -10.41
CA ILE A 295 10.78 0.90 -11.48
C ILE A 295 9.93 2.15 -11.32
N ARG A 296 10.55 3.32 -11.46
CA ARG A 296 9.88 4.62 -11.38
C ARG A 296 10.39 5.56 -12.47
N GLY A 297 9.47 6.13 -13.23
CA GLY A 297 9.83 7.05 -14.32
C GLY A 297 8.67 7.28 -15.27
N ASP A 298 8.82 8.23 -16.18
CA ASP A 298 7.84 8.42 -17.23
C ASP A 298 7.88 7.20 -18.18
N ASN A 299 6.70 6.70 -18.57
CA ASN A 299 6.53 5.48 -19.37
C ASN A 299 7.15 4.20 -18.74
N ALA A 300 7.25 4.14 -17.40
CA ALA A 300 7.81 2.98 -16.71
C ALA A 300 7.13 1.67 -17.12
N ARG A 301 5.82 1.70 -17.40
CA ARG A 301 5.07 0.50 -17.83
C ARG A 301 5.59 -0.04 -19.17
N ASP A 302 5.70 0.82 -20.18
CA ASP A 302 6.13 0.40 -21.52
C ASP A 302 7.58 -0.08 -21.50
N VAL A 303 8.44 0.66 -20.79
CA VAL A 303 9.85 0.27 -20.58
C VAL A 303 9.94 -1.10 -19.89
N THR A 304 9.15 -1.33 -18.84
CA THR A 304 9.16 -2.59 -18.11
C THR A 304 8.72 -3.76 -19.00
N LEU A 305 7.59 -3.62 -19.70
CA LEU A 305 7.04 -4.67 -20.55
C LEU A 305 7.98 -5.00 -21.72
N GLU A 306 8.59 -3.99 -22.36
CA GLU A 306 9.55 -4.22 -23.43
C GLU A 306 10.86 -4.84 -22.89
N ALA A 307 11.31 -4.43 -21.70
CA ALA A 307 12.53 -4.98 -21.11
C ALA A 307 12.43 -6.46 -20.75
N ILE A 308 11.23 -6.95 -20.39
CA ILE A 308 10.99 -8.36 -20.02
C ILE A 308 10.45 -9.22 -21.15
N LYS A 309 10.07 -8.66 -22.30
CA LYS A 309 9.30 -9.30 -23.39
C LYS A 309 9.78 -10.70 -23.81
N ASP A 310 11.10 -10.92 -23.92
CA ASP A 310 11.66 -12.21 -24.32
C ASP A 310 12.53 -12.82 -23.20
N ILE A 311 12.09 -12.65 -21.95
CA ILE A 311 12.69 -13.29 -20.78
C ILE A 311 11.70 -14.34 -20.28
N GLU A 312 12.07 -15.60 -20.41
CA GLU A 312 11.22 -16.72 -19.99
C GLU A 312 10.93 -16.67 -18.49
N GLY A 313 9.67 -16.85 -18.11
CA GLY A 313 9.24 -16.81 -16.71
C GLY A 313 9.26 -15.42 -16.07
N ALA A 314 9.67 -14.36 -16.80
CA ALA A 314 9.57 -13.01 -16.27
C ALA A 314 8.12 -12.53 -16.21
N THR A 315 7.81 -11.79 -15.13
CA THR A 315 6.51 -11.12 -14.95
C THR A 315 6.74 -9.66 -14.62
N GLY A 316 5.82 -8.80 -15.03
CA GLY A 316 5.92 -7.36 -14.70
C GLY A 316 4.68 -6.60 -15.13
N GLY A 317 4.50 -5.43 -14.53
CA GLY A 317 3.37 -4.54 -14.81
C GLY A 317 3.23 -3.45 -13.76
N GLY A 318 2.13 -2.73 -13.82
CA GLY A 318 1.80 -1.63 -12.92
C GLY A 318 1.31 -0.39 -13.66
N HIS A 319 1.42 0.76 -13.00
CA HIS A 319 0.98 2.04 -13.53
C HIS A 319 1.99 2.67 -14.50
N ASN A 320 1.57 3.68 -15.27
CA ASN A 320 2.42 4.31 -16.27
C ASN A 320 3.76 4.85 -15.69
N LYS A 321 3.77 5.33 -14.45
CA LYS A 321 4.96 5.93 -13.80
C LYS A 321 5.61 5.03 -12.74
N ALA A 322 4.98 3.91 -12.37
CA ALA A 322 5.44 3.04 -11.28
C ALA A 322 5.10 1.57 -11.59
N THR A 323 6.13 0.75 -11.76
CA THR A 323 5.96 -0.66 -12.09
C THR A 323 6.83 -1.56 -11.24
N GLY A 324 6.48 -2.84 -11.24
CA GLY A 324 7.30 -3.91 -10.71
C GLY A 324 7.61 -4.95 -11.79
N ALA A 325 8.73 -5.64 -11.64
CA ALA A 325 9.06 -6.83 -12.43
C ALA A 325 9.71 -7.89 -11.55
N LYS A 326 9.57 -9.14 -11.98
CA LYS A 326 10.20 -10.30 -11.35
C LYS A 326 10.79 -11.18 -12.43
N LEU A 327 12.05 -11.58 -12.27
CA LEU A 327 12.75 -12.46 -13.21
C LEU A 327 13.85 -13.26 -12.51
N ASN A 328 14.44 -14.24 -13.22
CA ASN A 328 15.59 -14.96 -12.72
C ASN A 328 16.84 -14.07 -12.69
N ILE A 329 17.72 -14.25 -11.71
CA ILE A 329 18.94 -13.44 -11.57
C ILE A 329 19.85 -13.57 -12.79
N ASP A 330 19.87 -14.72 -13.45
CA ASP A 330 20.70 -14.96 -14.65
C ASP A 330 20.28 -14.08 -15.84
N ASP A 331 19.02 -13.65 -15.88
CA ASP A 331 18.49 -12.75 -16.92
C ASP A 331 18.66 -11.25 -16.59
N LEU A 332 19.12 -10.95 -15.39
CA LEU A 332 19.27 -9.56 -14.95
C LEU A 332 20.23 -8.73 -15.84
N PRO A 333 21.35 -9.26 -16.35
CA PRO A 333 22.21 -8.52 -17.29
C PRO A 333 21.49 -8.15 -18.60
N LYS A 334 20.66 -9.06 -19.13
CA LYS A 334 19.84 -8.81 -20.34
C LYS A 334 18.79 -7.74 -20.08
N PHE A 335 18.07 -7.84 -18.96
CA PHE A 335 17.11 -6.83 -18.52
C PHE A 335 17.76 -5.45 -18.38
N LYS A 336 18.88 -5.35 -17.66
CA LYS A 336 19.61 -4.09 -17.43
C LYS A 336 20.00 -3.43 -18.74
N LYS A 337 20.61 -4.17 -19.67
CA LYS A 337 21.02 -3.67 -20.98
C LYS A 337 19.84 -3.07 -21.75
N ARG A 338 18.68 -3.76 -21.76
CA ARG A 338 17.47 -3.26 -22.43
C ARG A 338 16.94 -1.98 -21.81
N VAL A 339 16.91 -1.90 -20.48
CA VAL A 339 16.50 -0.66 -19.80
C VAL A 339 17.46 0.49 -20.14
N GLU A 340 18.78 0.26 -20.16
CA GLU A 340 19.78 1.26 -20.58
C GLU A 340 19.59 1.73 -22.02
N GLU A 341 19.11 0.87 -22.92
CA GLU A 341 18.79 1.21 -24.30
C GLU A 341 17.50 2.01 -24.43
N LEU A 342 16.48 1.71 -23.63
CA LEU A 342 15.15 2.33 -23.67
C LEU A 342 15.09 3.70 -22.97
N VAL A 343 15.99 3.96 -22.03
CA VAL A 343 16.00 5.17 -21.17
C VAL A 343 17.03 6.23 -21.64
N LYS A 344 17.53 6.12 -22.85
CA LYS A 344 18.54 7.06 -23.42
C LYS A 344 18.05 8.50 -23.56
#